data_56742944432bb546562b14ebcde1fb3b
#
_entry.id   56742944432bb546562b14ebcde1fb3b
#
_cell.length_a   1.000
_cell.length_b   1.000
_cell.length_c   1.000
_cell.angle_alpha   90.00
_cell.angle_beta   90.00
_cell.angle_gamma   90.00
#
_symmetry.space_group_name_H-M   'P 1'
#
loop_
_entity.id
_entity.type
_entity.pdbx_description
1 polymer ?
#
loop_
_entity_poly.entity_id
_entity_poly.type
_entity_poly.pdbx_seq_one_letter_code
_entity_poly.pdbx_strand_id
1 'polypeptide(L)'
;MMRCYGLVLLAALAGCASAPEVHYYRLSDETMATPQAGAVEGNIQLSIRLPDYLNDRNIVYQSDDVTITAARQNLWAEPPEQAIGRRLSAELGQLQPHYGWSTPLSGGGPRDPMLEVVFDQFNGRFNGRAVLSGHWLLHDGRPVTPSRHPFRIEARQQGNGYPALVRALNQGLVELAGQIARQLPPPSFKPA
;
A
#
# COMPACT_ATOMS: atom_id res chain seq x y z
N MET A 1 12.11 -35.72 -55.70
CA MET A 1 11.27 -35.78 -54.52
C MET A 1 11.88 -35.12 -53.28
N MET A 2 13.04 -34.43 -53.35
CA MET A 2 13.74 -33.82 -52.20
C MET A 2 13.43 -32.33 -51.95
N ARG A 3 12.60 -31.70 -52.78
CA ARG A 3 12.26 -30.23 -52.65
C ARG A 3 11.06 -29.91 -51.79
N CYS A 4 10.20 -30.89 -51.47
CA CYS A 4 8.99 -30.64 -50.66
C CYS A 4 9.21 -30.71 -49.14
N TYR A 5 10.29 -31.38 -48.67
CA TYR A 5 10.58 -31.50 -47.23
C TYR A 5 11.11 -30.21 -46.59
N GLY A 6 11.74 -29.33 -47.36
CA GLY A 6 12.26 -28.08 -46.87
C GLY A 6 11.18 -27.05 -46.54
N LEU A 7 10.03 -27.09 -47.20
CA LEU A 7 8.95 -26.13 -46.98
C LEU A 7 8.09 -26.44 -45.74
N VAL A 8 8.01 -27.69 -45.35
CA VAL A 8 7.23 -28.13 -44.16
C VAL A 8 7.97 -27.82 -42.86
N LEU A 9 9.31 -27.83 -42.91
CA LEU A 9 10.12 -27.53 -41.72
C LEU A 9 10.12 -26.03 -41.36
N LEU A 10 9.90 -25.12 -42.34
CA LEU A 10 9.86 -23.68 -42.12
C LEU A 10 8.52 -23.20 -41.54
N ALA A 11 7.43 -23.93 -41.73
CA ALA A 11 6.11 -23.60 -41.21
C ALA A 11 5.94 -23.91 -39.71
N ALA A 12 6.80 -24.74 -39.13
CA ALA A 12 6.72 -25.14 -37.73
C ALA A 12 7.32 -24.08 -36.73
N LEU A 13 8.02 -23.04 -37.21
CA LEU A 13 8.62 -21.99 -36.35
C LEU A 13 7.74 -20.75 -36.17
N ALA A 14 6.54 -20.72 -36.75
CA ALA A 14 5.57 -19.63 -36.50
C ALA A 14 4.77 -19.85 -35.20
N GLY A 15 5.41 -20.35 -34.14
CA GLY A 15 4.87 -20.33 -32.80
C GLY A 15 4.79 -18.88 -32.36
N CYS A 16 3.57 -18.30 -32.36
CA CYS A 16 3.30 -16.98 -31.79
C CYS A 16 3.72 -17.00 -30.32
N ALA A 17 4.91 -16.50 -30.03
CA ALA A 17 5.26 -16.06 -28.69
C ALA A 17 4.41 -14.82 -28.40
N SER A 18 3.17 -15.00 -27.90
CA SER A 18 2.40 -13.89 -27.36
C SER A 18 3.20 -13.31 -26.20
N ALA A 19 3.51 -12.03 -26.28
CA ALA A 19 4.16 -11.35 -25.17
C ALA A 19 3.28 -11.51 -23.91
N PRO A 20 3.89 -11.84 -22.76
CA PRO A 20 3.13 -12.00 -21.52
C PRO A 20 2.41 -10.71 -21.16
N GLU A 21 1.11 -10.80 -20.88
CA GLU A 21 0.28 -9.66 -20.52
C GLU A 21 0.68 -9.11 -19.15
N VAL A 22 0.86 -7.79 -19.06
CA VAL A 22 1.16 -7.09 -17.82
C VAL A 22 -0.12 -6.52 -17.22
N HIS A 23 -0.38 -6.86 -15.98
CA HIS A 23 -1.53 -6.40 -15.22
C HIS A 23 -1.13 -5.32 -14.20
N TYR A 24 -1.91 -4.24 -14.15
CA TYR A 24 -1.71 -3.16 -13.19
C TYR A 24 -2.82 -3.16 -12.14
N TYR A 25 -2.42 -3.02 -10.88
CA TYR A 25 -3.31 -3.02 -9.72
C TYR A 25 -3.22 -1.71 -8.96
N ARG A 26 -4.34 -1.29 -8.41
CA ARG A 26 -4.39 -0.12 -7.51
C ARG A 26 -5.07 -0.49 -6.19
N LEU A 27 -4.71 0.19 -5.11
CA LEU A 27 -5.47 0.16 -3.87
C LEU A 27 -6.78 0.90 -4.11
N SER A 28 -7.92 0.22 -3.82
CA SER A 28 -9.26 0.70 -4.15
C SER A 28 -9.78 1.68 -3.10
N ASP A 29 -10.49 2.71 -3.58
CA ASP A 29 -11.17 3.70 -2.76
C ASP A 29 -12.70 3.48 -2.79
N GLU A 30 -13.20 2.38 -3.33
CA GLU A 30 -14.61 2.15 -3.66
C GLU A 30 -15.58 2.17 -2.45
N THR A 31 -15.07 2.07 -1.23
CA THR A 31 -15.89 2.14 -0.01
C THR A 31 -15.90 3.52 0.63
N MET A 32 -15.31 4.52 -0.02
CA MET A 32 -15.18 5.84 0.56
C MET A 32 -16.46 6.65 0.43
N ALA A 33 -17.11 6.90 1.57
CA ALA A 33 -18.09 7.98 1.66
C ALA A 33 -17.41 9.33 1.33
N THR A 34 -18.15 10.23 0.70
CA THR A 34 -17.67 11.61 0.48
C THR A 34 -17.29 12.20 1.84
N PRO A 35 -16.07 12.75 2.02
CA PRO A 35 -15.69 13.37 3.27
C PRO A 35 -16.73 14.42 3.65
N GLN A 36 -17.29 14.34 4.85
CA GLN A 36 -18.15 15.40 5.36
C GLN A 36 -17.27 16.63 5.59
N ALA A 37 -17.64 17.73 4.95
CA ALA A 37 -17.00 19.03 5.20
C ALA A 37 -17.32 19.48 6.63
N GLY A 38 -16.44 19.11 7.57
CA GLY A 38 -16.42 19.63 8.93
C GLY A 38 -15.36 20.72 9.08
N ALA A 39 -15.42 21.48 10.16
CA ALA A 39 -14.34 22.38 10.51
C ALA A 39 -13.07 21.55 10.82
N VAL A 40 -12.01 21.75 10.04
CA VAL A 40 -10.72 21.14 10.28
C VAL A 40 -10.02 21.92 11.40
N GLU A 41 -9.68 21.25 12.49
CA GLU A 41 -9.06 21.86 13.67
C GLU A 41 -7.52 21.84 13.62
N GLY A 42 -6.96 20.99 12.75
CA GLY A 42 -5.50 20.88 12.55
C GLY A 42 -5.20 20.00 11.33
N ASN A 43 -3.97 20.09 10.85
CA ASN A 43 -3.50 19.26 9.73
C ASN A 43 -2.42 18.30 10.23
N ILE A 44 -2.47 17.04 9.78
CA ILE A 44 -1.44 16.02 10.03
C ILE A 44 -0.84 15.59 8.69
N GLN A 45 0.46 15.69 8.59
CA GLN A 45 1.18 15.19 7.44
C GLN A 45 1.42 13.68 7.58
N LEU A 46 0.95 12.89 6.63
CA LEU A 46 1.18 11.45 6.60
C LEU A 46 2.42 11.12 5.76
N SER A 47 3.41 10.48 6.36
CA SER A 47 4.62 9.97 5.72
C SER A 47 4.62 8.44 5.75
N ILE A 48 4.86 7.81 4.61
CA ILE A 48 4.98 6.35 4.48
C ILE A 48 6.45 6.01 4.20
N ARG A 49 6.96 4.99 4.88
CA ARG A 49 8.29 4.42 4.59
C ARG A 49 8.17 2.94 4.32
N LEU A 50 8.75 2.52 3.22
CA LEU A 50 8.82 1.12 2.80
C LEU A 50 10.28 0.65 2.78
N PRO A 51 10.57 -0.62 3.07
CA PRO A 51 11.87 -1.21 2.82
C PRO A 51 12.12 -1.30 1.31
N ASP A 52 13.39 -1.33 0.90
CA ASP A 52 13.80 -1.25 -0.51
C ASP A 52 13.12 -2.28 -1.41
N TYR A 53 12.91 -3.51 -0.92
CA TYR A 53 12.27 -4.57 -1.70
C TYR A 53 10.77 -4.31 -2.00
N LEU A 54 10.14 -3.34 -1.34
CA LEU A 54 8.77 -2.89 -1.58
C LEU A 54 8.68 -1.56 -2.34
N ASN A 55 9.79 -0.91 -2.63
CA ASN A 55 9.80 0.40 -3.31
C ASN A 55 9.54 0.31 -4.81
N ASP A 56 9.73 -0.85 -5.40
CA ASP A 56 9.43 -1.08 -6.81
C ASP A 56 7.92 -1.29 -7.03
N ARG A 57 7.49 -1.13 -8.29
CA ARG A 57 6.09 -1.37 -8.67
C ARG A 57 5.67 -2.84 -8.69
N ASN A 58 6.60 -3.77 -8.51
CA ASN A 58 6.32 -5.18 -8.51
C ASN A 58 5.53 -5.57 -7.25
N ILE A 59 4.40 -6.27 -7.43
CA ILE A 59 3.69 -6.84 -6.28
C ILE A 59 4.55 -7.95 -5.70
N VAL A 60 4.78 -7.89 -4.39
CA VAL A 60 5.66 -8.81 -3.68
C VAL A 60 4.87 -9.91 -3.00
N TYR A 61 5.41 -11.11 -3.08
CA TYR A 61 4.87 -12.31 -2.48
C TYR A 61 5.97 -13.10 -1.77
N GLN A 62 5.72 -13.54 -0.55
CA GLN A 62 6.60 -14.41 0.20
C GLN A 62 6.21 -15.87 -0.07
N SER A 63 7.08 -16.60 -0.79
CA SER A 63 6.83 -17.97 -1.26
C SER A 63 7.09 -19.04 -0.20
N ASP A 64 7.96 -18.75 0.76
CA ASP A 64 8.27 -19.61 1.92
C ASP A 64 8.64 -18.73 3.14
N ASP A 65 9.35 -19.25 4.13
CA ASP A 65 9.71 -18.52 5.36
C ASP A 65 10.79 -17.44 5.13
N VAL A 66 11.60 -17.55 4.10
CA VAL A 66 12.74 -16.65 3.84
C VAL A 66 12.76 -16.04 2.43
N THR A 67 12.02 -16.61 1.47
CA THR A 67 12.09 -16.20 0.07
C THR A 67 11.02 -15.18 -0.29
N ILE A 68 11.46 -14.04 -0.82
CA ILE A 68 10.61 -12.99 -1.38
C ILE A 68 10.67 -13.06 -2.91
N THR A 69 9.51 -13.05 -3.54
CA THR A 69 9.36 -13.05 -4.99
C THR A 69 8.65 -11.77 -5.45
N ALA A 70 9.28 -11.03 -6.35
CA ALA A 70 8.67 -9.89 -7.02
C ALA A 70 7.97 -10.36 -8.31
N ALA A 71 6.72 -9.99 -8.48
CA ALA A 71 5.94 -10.36 -9.66
C ALA A 71 6.47 -9.65 -10.92
N ARG A 72 6.65 -10.41 -12.01
CA ARG A 72 7.14 -9.81 -13.27
C ARG A 72 6.04 -9.12 -14.08
N GLN A 73 4.81 -9.59 -13.98
CA GLN A 73 3.68 -9.18 -14.81
C GLN A 73 2.50 -8.63 -14.00
N ASN A 74 2.64 -8.51 -12.68
CA ASN A 74 1.61 -7.98 -11.79
C ASN A 74 2.21 -6.82 -11.01
N LEU A 75 1.86 -5.62 -11.42
CA LEU A 75 2.50 -4.38 -10.99
C LEU A 75 1.49 -3.47 -10.29
N TRP A 76 1.97 -2.66 -9.37
CA TRP A 76 1.21 -1.52 -8.88
C TRP A 76 1.06 -0.48 -9.99
N ALA A 77 -0.13 0.09 -10.16
CA ALA A 77 -0.40 1.15 -11.14
C ALA A 77 0.36 2.47 -10.83
N GLU A 78 0.69 2.67 -9.56
CA GLU A 78 1.45 3.80 -9.05
C GLU A 78 2.51 3.32 -8.03
N PRO A 79 3.51 4.13 -7.66
CA PRO A 79 4.45 3.77 -6.61
C PRO A 79 3.72 3.37 -5.32
N PRO A 80 4.07 2.22 -4.70
CA PRO A 80 3.31 1.68 -3.55
C PRO A 80 3.29 2.63 -2.34
N GLU A 81 4.35 3.38 -2.10
CA GLU A 81 4.38 4.42 -1.06
C GLU A 81 3.26 5.45 -1.26
N GLN A 82 3.06 5.93 -2.49
CA GLN A 82 2.01 6.90 -2.83
C GLN A 82 0.62 6.28 -2.71
N ALA A 83 0.45 5.04 -3.20
CA ALA A 83 -0.82 4.32 -3.12
C ALA A 83 -1.26 4.10 -1.67
N ILE A 84 -0.33 3.65 -0.81
CA ILE A 84 -0.57 3.43 0.62
C ILE A 84 -0.89 4.76 1.31
N GLY A 85 -0.09 5.79 1.07
CA GLY A 85 -0.29 7.12 1.66
C GLY A 85 -1.66 7.71 1.32
N ARG A 86 -2.03 7.67 0.04
CA ARG A 86 -3.35 8.12 -0.43
C ARG A 86 -4.49 7.32 0.23
N ARG A 87 -4.35 5.98 0.27
CA ARG A 87 -5.38 5.10 0.85
C ARG A 87 -5.55 5.31 2.36
N LEU A 88 -4.45 5.39 3.11
CA LEU A 88 -4.48 5.65 4.55
C LEU A 88 -5.00 7.05 4.88
N SER A 89 -4.57 8.10 4.15
CA SER A 89 -5.09 9.47 4.34
C SER A 89 -6.60 9.52 4.19
N ALA A 90 -7.11 8.81 3.21
CA ALA A 90 -8.52 8.78 2.93
C ALA A 90 -9.32 8.07 4.04
N GLU A 91 -8.85 6.92 4.54
CA GLU A 91 -9.49 6.22 5.66
C GLU A 91 -9.41 7.01 6.97
N LEU A 92 -8.22 7.58 7.26
CA LEU A 92 -8.04 8.40 8.44
C LEU A 92 -8.90 9.66 8.40
N GLY A 93 -9.10 10.26 7.22
CA GLY A 93 -10.00 11.39 7.03
C GLY A 93 -11.46 11.07 7.35
N GLN A 94 -11.91 9.83 7.10
CA GLN A 94 -13.25 9.38 7.50
C GLN A 94 -13.35 9.10 9.00
N LEU A 95 -12.32 8.46 9.56
CA LEU A 95 -12.31 8.07 10.98
C LEU A 95 -12.02 9.24 11.92
N GLN A 96 -11.31 10.25 11.42
CA GLN A 96 -10.87 11.43 12.16
C GLN A 96 -11.13 12.70 11.33
N PRO A 97 -12.41 13.08 11.10
CA PRO A 97 -12.79 14.20 10.22
C PRO A 97 -12.39 15.58 10.75
N HIS A 98 -12.00 15.68 12.02
CA HIS A 98 -11.48 16.91 12.61
C HIS A 98 -10.05 17.25 12.16
N TYR A 99 -9.33 16.28 11.58
CA TYR A 99 -7.99 16.49 11.05
C TYR A 99 -8.01 16.60 9.54
N GLY A 100 -7.31 17.60 9.00
CA GLY A 100 -6.86 17.59 7.61
C GLY A 100 -5.70 16.61 7.45
N TRP A 101 -5.76 15.77 6.44
CA TRP A 101 -4.72 14.79 6.13
C TRP A 101 -4.01 15.18 4.84
N SER A 102 -2.71 15.41 4.92
CA SER A 102 -1.87 15.71 3.76
C SER A 102 -0.78 14.65 3.59
N THR A 103 -0.32 14.47 2.37
CA THR A 103 0.86 13.67 2.06
C THR A 103 1.99 14.62 1.62
N PRO A 104 3.26 14.18 1.56
CA PRO A 104 4.36 15.01 1.06
C PRO A 104 4.10 15.59 -0.34
N LEU A 105 3.29 14.90 -1.16
CA LEU A 105 2.92 15.35 -2.51
C LEU A 105 1.80 16.40 -2.51
N SER A 106 0.91 16.39 -1.52
CA SER A 106 -0.21 17.33 -1.43
C SER A 106 0.12 18.61 -0.66
N GLY A 107 1.32 18.69 -0.10
CA GLY A 107 1.79 19.82 0.69
C GLY A 107 1.28 19.80 2.13
N GLY A 108 2.14 20.15 3.05
CA GLY A 108 1.84 20.38 4.48
C GLY A 108 2.65 21.57 4.95
N GLY A 109 2.26 22.19 6.06
CA GLY A 109 3.03 23.24 6.68
C GLY A 109 4.29 22.68 7.36
N PRO A 110 5.41 23.42 7.40
CA PRO A 110 6.66 22.95 8.02
C PRO A 110 6.55 22.73 9.54
N ARG A 111 5.44 23.10 10.14
CA ARG A 111 5.14 22.93 11.58
C ARG A 111 4.00 21.96 11.85
N ASP A 112 3.41 21.37 10.79
CA ASP A 112 2.33 20.41 10.97
C ASP A 112 2.87 19.15 11.67
N PRO A 113 2.10 18.56 12.59
CA PRO A 113 2.40 17.24 13.11
C PRO A 113 2.54 16.22 11.96
N MET A 114 3.46 15.27 12.13
CA MET A 114 3.71 14.22 11.13
C MET A 114 3.43 12.85 11.72
N LEU A 115 2.52 12.12 11.10
CA LEU A 115 2.30 10.70 11.32
C LEU A 115 3.21 9.93 10.36
N GLU A 116 4.26 9.33 10.90
CA GLU A 116 5.16 8.47 10.14
C GLU A 116 4.74 7.00 10.31
N VAL A 117 4.49 6.31 9.20
CA VAL A 117 4.15 4.88 9.18
C VAL A 117 5.26 4.12 8.44
N VAL A 118 6.00 3.32 9.17
CA VAL A 118 7.12 2.52 8.67
C VAL A 118 6.65 1.08 8.54
N PHE A 119 6.67 0.56 7.32
CA PHE A 119 6.35 -0.84 7.04
C PHE A 119 7.62 -1.70 7.05
N ASP A 120 7.55 -2.86 7.68
CA ASP A 120 8.51 -3.94 7.53
C ASP A 120 8.03 -4.94 6.48
N GLN A 121 6.69 -5.14 6.39
CA GLN A 121 6.05 -6.03 5.43
C GLN A 121 4.77 -5.39 4.84
N PHE A 122 4.58 -5.55 3.54
CA PHE A 122 3.36 -5.23 2.81
C PHE A 122 3.26 -6.17 1.61
N ASN A 123 2.97 -7.44 1.88
CA ASN A 123 3.07 -8.49 0.87
C ASN A 123 2.11 -9.66 1.12
N GLY A 124 1.93 -10.50 0.10
CA GLY A 124 1.27 -11.79 0.26
C GLY A 124 2.18 -12.83 0.88
N ARG A 125 1.60 -13.87 1.47
CA ARG A 125 2.31 -15.04 2.00
C ARG A 125 1.77 -16.34 1.40
N PHE A 126 2.62 -17.35 1.40
CA PHE A 126 2.33 -18.71 0.90
C PHE A 126 1.13 -19.38 1.60
N ASN A 127 0.73 -18.91 2.78
CA ASN A 127 -0.42 -19.41 3.53
C ASN A 127 -1.76 -18.75 3.15
N GLY A 128 -1.82 -18.00 2.04
CA GLY A 128 -3.03 -17.34 1.56
C GLY A 128 -3.43 -16.10 2.38
N ARG A 129 -2.48 -15.45 3.03
CA ARG A 129 -2.69 -14.20 3.78
C ARG A 129 -1.90 -13.05 3.18
N ALA A 130 -2.46 -11.85 3.26
CA ALA A 130 -1.74 -10.61 3.14
C ALA A 130 -1.23 -10.19 4.52
N VAL A 131 0.01 -9.74 4.60
CA VAL A 131 0.64 -9.31 5.86
C VAL A 131 1.08 -7.87 5.73
N LEU A 132 0.64 -7.06 6.70
CA LEU A 132 1.09 -5.71 6.95
C LEU A 132 1.72 -5.70 8.34
N SER A 133 2.98 -5.34 8.45
CA SER A 133 3.65 -5.18 9.75
C SER A 133 4.62 -4.02 9.73
N GLY A 134 4.87 -3.47 10.90
CA GLY A 134 5.74 -2.33 11.07
C GLY A 134 5.43 -1.57 12.35
N HIS A 135 5.59 -0.27 12.29
CA HIS A 135 5.24 0.62 13.40
C HIS A 135 4.89 2.01 12.87
N TRP A 136 4.21 2.78 13.69
CA TRP A 136 3.97 4.19 13.41
C TRP A 136 4.39 5.08 14.59
N LEU A 137 4.68 6.34 14.30
CA LEU A 137 5.07 7.38 15.25
C LEU A 137 4.32 8.67 14.90
N LEU A 138 3.89 9.41 15.93
CA LEU A 138 3.35 10.75 15.76
C LEU A 138 4.38 11.78 16.26
N HIS A 139 4.93 12.55 15.34
CA HIS A 139 5.81 13.68 15.61
C HIS A 139 4.94 14.95 15.77
N ASP A 140 4.73 15.36 17.00
CA ASP A 140 3.84 16.49 17.32
C ASP A 140 4.59 17.82 17.54
N GLY A 141 5.87 17.87 17.14
CA GLY A 141 6.73 19.05 17.29
C GLY A 141 7.28 19.26 18.70
N ARG A 142 6.94 18.41 19.67
CA ARG A 142 7.50 18.48 21.02
C ARG A 142 8.92 17.90 21.05
N PRO A 143 9.82 18.42 21.91
CA PRO A 143 11.18 17.92 22.03
C PRO A 143 11.25 16.59 22.82
N VAL A 144 10.30 15.71 22.64
CA VAL A 144 10.21 14.40 23.28
C VAL A 144 10.23 13.35 22.19
N THR A 145 10.99 12.27 22.39
CA THR A 145 11.00 11.12 21.47
C THR A 145 9.59 10.56 21.34
N PRO A 146 9.03 10.50 20.12
CA PRO A 146 7.68 9.98 19.91
C PRO A 146 7.58 8.51 20.30
N SER A 147 6.44 8.12 20.87
CA SER A 147 6.15 6.73 21.19
C SER A 147 6.04 5.90 19.91
N ARG A 148 6.68 4.75 19.91
CA ARG A 148 6.62 3.78 18.81
C ARG A 148 5.45 2.83 19.04
N HIS A 149 4.54 2.75 18.08
CA HIS A 149 3.36 1.89 18.12
C HIS A 149 3.50 0.78 17.08
N PRO A 150 3.88 -0.44 17.48
CA PRO A 150 4.01 -1.55 16.54
C PRO A 150 2.64 -2.02 16.07
N PHE A 151 2.58 -2.52 14.83
CA PHE A 151 1.40 -3.18 14.28
C PHE A 151 1.78 -4.46 13.51
N ARG A 152 0.84 -5.42 13.52
CA ARG A 152 0.87 -6.61 12.69
C ARG A 152 -0.57 -7.00 12.35
N ILE A 153 -0.89 -6.98 11.08
CA ILE A 153 -2.21 -7.28 10.54
C ILE A 153 -2.06 -8.40 9.52
N GLU A 154 -2.91 -9.40 9.61
CA GLU A 154 -2.96 -10.53 8.68
C GLU A 154 -4.37 -10.65 8.11
N ALA A 155 -4.57 -10.15 6.89
CA ALA A 155 -5.84 -10.25 6.18
C ALA A 155 -5.89 -11.51 5.32
N ARG A 156 -6.99 -12.28 5.41
CA ARG A 156 -7.18 -13.48 4.60
C ARG A 156 -7.53 -13.11 3.17
N GLN A 157 -6.86 -13.72 2.18
CA GLN A 157 -7.23 -13.59 0.78
C GLN A 157 -8.54 -14.33 0.53
N GLN A 158 -9.51 -13.63 -0.05
CA GLN A 158 -10.77 -14.22 -0.51
C GLN A 158 -10.65 -14.53 -2.01
N GLY A 159 -10.28 -15.77 -2.32
CA GLY A 159 -9.98 -16.22 -3.67
C GLY A 159 -8.47 -16.31 -3.96
N ASN A 160 -8.14 -16.51 -5.23
CA ASN A 160 -6.77 -16.76 -5.67
C ASN A 160 -6.20 -15.59 -6.49
N GLY A 161 -4.88 -15.55 -6.57
CA GLY A 161 -4.13 -14.63 -7.44
C GLY A 161 -4.00 -13.21 -6.90
N TYR A 162 -3.38 -12.36 -7.70
CA TYR A 162 -3.06 -10.98 -7.32
C TYR A 162 -4.28 -10.08 -7.04
N PRO A 163 -5.43 -10.21 -7.74
CA PRO A 163 -6.63 -9.45 -7.38
C PRO A 163 -7.10 -9.70 -5.95
N ALA A 164 -7.07 -10.97 -5.50
CA ALA A 164 -7.45 -11.33 -4.14
C ALA A 164 -6.44 -10.83 -3.11
N LEU A 165 -5.14 -10.91 -3.43
CA LEU A 165 -4.08 -10.35 -2.60
C LEU A 165 -4.23 -8.84 -2.42
N VAL A 166 -4.44 -8.09 -3.52
CA VAL A 166 -4.59 -6.63 -3.47
C VAL A 166 -5.78 -6.21 -2.63
N ARG A 167 -6.92 -6.91 -2.74
CA ARG A 167 -8.08 -6.66 -1.86
C ARG A 167 -7.77 -6.93 -0.39
N ALA A 168 -7.03 -8.00 -0.09
CA ALA A 168 -6.64 -8.32 1.28
C ALA A 168 -5.66 -7.27 1.85
N LEU A 169 -4.69 -6.79 1.06
CA LEU A 169 -3.80 -5.69 1.44
C LEU A 169 -4.60 -4.40 1.70
N ASN A 170 -5.57 -4.09 0.83
CA ASN A 170 -6.44 -2.93 1.01
C ASN A 170 -7.26 -3.03 2.32
N GLN A 171 -7.82 -4.21 2.63
CA GLN A 171 -8.52 -4.45 3.89
C GLN A 171 -7.59 -4.28 5.10
N GLY A 172 -6.34 -4.74 5.00
CA GLY A 172 -5.34 -4.55 6.04
C GLY A 172 -5.04 -3.07 6.30
N LEU A 173 -5.04 -2.21 5.27
CA LEU A 173 -4.88 -0.76 5.44
C LEU A 173 -6.07 -0.11 6.15
N VAL A 174 -7.30 -0.55 5.88
CA VAL A 174 -8.50 -0.11 6.60
C VAL A 174 -8.39 -0.46 8.09
N GLU A 175 -7.95 -1.67 8.40
CA GLU A 175 -7.74 -2.10 9.78
C GLU A 175 -6.63 -1.28 10.47
N LEU A 176 -5.51 -1.03 9.77
CA LEU A 176 -4.42 -0.18 10.28
C LEU A 176 -4.91 1.23 10.58
N ALA A 177 -5.66 1.85 9.67
CA ALA A 177 -6.24 3.16 9.88
C ALA A 177 -7.13 3.20 11.14
N GLY A 178 -7.95 2.15 11.34
CA GLY A 178 -8.77 2.01 12.55
C GLY A 178 -7.93 1.86 13.84
N GLN A 179 -6.80 1.15 13.78
CA GLN A 179 -5.88 1.05 14.93
C GLN A 179 -5.23 2.40 15.25
N ILE A 180 -4.75 3.12 14.24
CA ILE A 180 -4.15 4.45 14.39
C ILE A 180 -5.19 5.44 14.94
N ALA A 181 -6.37 5.51 14.33
CA ALA A 181 -7.42 6.46 14.71
C ALA A 181 -7.83 6.35 16.19
N ARG A 182 -7.86 5.14 16.75
CA ARG A 182 -8.18 4.92 18.17
C ARG A 182 -7.10 5.41 19.14
N GLN A 183 -5.87 5.59 18.67
CA GLN A 183 -4.71 5.95 19.49
C GLN A 183 -4.24 7.39 19.26
N LEU A 184 -4.79 8.07 18.24
CA LEU A 184 -4.50 9.47 18.02
C LEU A 184 -5.08 10.31 19.19
N PRO A 185 -4.34 11.30 19.69
CA PRO A 185 -4.88 12.21 20.68
C PRO A 185 -6.08 12.99 20.11
N PRO A 186 -7.00 13.48 20.96
CA PRO A 186 -8.03 14.39 20.50
C PRO A 186 -7.40 15.66 19.93
N PRO A 187 -8.09 16.40 19.02
CA PRO A 187 -7.57 17.59 18.39
C PRO A 187 -7.42 18.76 19.40
N SER A 188 -6.40 18.68 20.21
CA SER A 188 -6.00 19.74 21.15
C SER A 188 -4.64 20.35 20.74
N PHE A 189 -4.23 20.13 19.50
CA PHE A 189 -3.04 20.74 18.95
C PHE A 189 -3.28 22.23 18.69
N LYS A 190 -3.05 23.03 19.74
CA LYS A 190 -2.83 24.45 19.54
C LYS A 190 -1.39 24.58 19.05
N PRO A 191 -1.14 24.99 17.80
CA PRO A 191 0.23 25.28 17.37
C PRO A 191 0.80 26.34 18.29
N ALA A 192 1.98 26.07 18.81
CA ALA A 192 2.72 27.05 19.64
C ALA A 192 3.18 28.24 18.79
#